data_89673690caeb3ea3b0f32df681a1a1b2
#
_entry.id   89673690caeb3ea3b0f32df681a1a1b2
#
_cell.length_a   1.000
_cell.length_b   1.000
_cell.length_c   1.000
_cell.angle_alpha   90.00
_cell.angle_beta   90.00
_cell.angle_gamma   90.00
#
_symmetry.space_group_name_H-M   'P 1'
#
loop_
_entity.id
_entity.type
_entity.pdbx_description
1 polymer ?
#
loop_
_entity_poly.entity_id
_entity_poly.type
_entity_poly.pdbx_seq_one_letter_code
_entity_poly.pdbx_strand_id
1 'polypeptide(L)'
;YCSDRTCTSAVDFEKFSFKREQKFKNEKHQKVYDIVLKAQLNAIEKARVGMKASEIDKLTRDVIEKAGFGKYFIHSTGHGVGLDIHEFPNINSKSDVIIEDNMVFTIEPGIYLPNEFGVRIEDTIVMQNGKAVIL
;
A
#
# COMPACT_ATOMS: atom_id res chain seq x y z
N TYR A 1 -3.37 -9.46 9.65
CA TYR A 1 -2.56 -10.57 9.21
C TYR A 1 -2.50 -10.66 7.69
N CYS A 2 -1.31 -10.68 7.15
CA CYS A 2 -1.08 -10.74 5.70
C CYS A 2 -0.29 -11.99 5.37
N SER A 3 -0.89 -12.91 4.62
CA SER A 3 -0.19 -14.11 4.14
C SER A 3 0.34 -13.97 2.72
N ASP A 4 -0.25 -13.07 1.96
CA ASP A 4 0.11 -12.80 0.57
C ASP A 4 0.21 -11.29 0.35
N ARG A 5 0.03 -10.84 -0.87
CA ARG A 5 0.02 -9.41 -1.20
C ARG A 5 -1.15 -8.66 -0.58
N THR A 6 -2.17 -9.34 -0.10
CA THR A 6 -3.42 -8.74 0.35
C THR A 6 -3.75 -9.06 1.79
N CYS A 7 -4.24 -8.07 2.52
CA CYS A 7 -4.78 -8.22 3.86
C CYS A 7 -6.16 -7.60 3.93
N THR A 8 -7.04 -8.22 4.73
CA THR A 8 -8.32 -7.63 5.07
C THR A 8 -8.42 -7.35 6.55
N SER A 9 -9.36 -6.50 6.94
CA SER A 9 -9.61 -6.25 8.35
C SER A 9 -10.09 -7.51 9.07
N ALA A 10 -9.81 -7.59 10.36
CA ALA A 10 -10.18 -8.75 11.16
C ALA A 10 -11.69 -9.04 11.20
N VAL A 11 -12.52 -8.01 11.01
CA VAL A 11 -13.98 -8.15 11.06
C VAL A 11 -14.50 -9.08 9.99
N ASP A 12 -13.90 -9.05 8.80
CA ASP A 12 -14.36 -9.84 7.66
C ASP A 12 -13.33 -10.86 7.18
N PHE A 13 -12.23 -10.98 7.89
CA PHE A 13 -11.10 -11.80 7.48
C PHE A 13 -11.50 -13.26 7.15
N GLU A 14 -12.35 -13.86 7.95
CA GLU A 14 -12.81 -15.24 7.73
C GLU A 14 -13.65 -15.40 6.47
N LYS A 15 -14.36 -14.34 6.08
CA LYS A 15 -15.16 -14.31 4.85
C LYS A 15 -14.30 -14.10 3.60
N PHE A 16 -13.16 -13.53 3.78
CA PHE A 16 -12.25 -13.16 2.70
C PHE A 16 -10.90 -13.84 2.91
N SER A 17 -10.84 -15.14 2.69
CA SER A 17 -9.56 -15.81 2.57
C SER A 17 -9.02 -15.54 1.16
N PHE A 18 -7.99 -14.74 1.09
CA PHE A 18 -7.50 -14.27 -0.20
C PHE A 18 -6.59 -15.26 -0.89
N LYS A 19 -7.04 -15.68 -2.05
CA LYS A 19 -6.14 -16.08 -3.13
C LYS A 19 -6.20 -14.97 -4.17
N ARG A 20 -5.10 -14.68 -4.85
CA ARG A 20 -5.00 -13.62 -5.85
C ARG A 20 -6.11 -13.60 -6.89
N GLU A 21 -6.72 -14.73 -7.15
CA GLU A 21 -7.72 -14.92 -8.19
C GLU A 21 -9.14 -14.91 -7.67
N GLN A 22 -9.31 -14.72 -6.36
CA GLN A 22 -10.64 -14.78 -5.74
C GLN A 22 -11.44 -13.53 -6.06
N LYS A 23 -12.62 -13.72 -6.63
CA LYS A 23 -13.59 -12.64 -6.81
C LYS A 23 -14.39 -12.44 -5.54
N PHE A 24 -14.57 -11.19 -5.15
CA PHE A 24 -15.43 -10.84 -4.02
C PHE A 24 -16.89 -11.02 -4.40
N LYS A 25 -17.71 -11.55 -3.47
CA LYS A 25 -19.16 -11.67 -3.67
C LYS A 25 -19.88 -10.35 -3.58
N ASN A 26 -19.28 -9.35 -2.91
CA ASN A 26 -19.87 -8.03 -2.70
C ASN A 26 -19.20 -7.05 -3.64
N GLU A 27 -19.98 -6.33 -4.43
CA GLU A 27 -19.46 -5.33 -5.38
C GLU A 27 -18.70 -4.20 -4.71
N LYS A 28 -19.10 -3.79 -3.50
CA LYS A 28 -18.42 -2.76 -2.73
C LYS A 28 -17.03 -3.22 -2.31
N HIS A 29 -16.90 -4.47 -1.87
CA HIS A 29 -15.61 -5.05 -1.52
C HIS A 29 -14.68 -5.11 -2.74
N GLN A 30 -15.20 -5.53 -3.88
CA GLN A 30 -14.45 -5.58 -5.13
C GLN A 30 -14.00 -4.18 -5.55
N LYS A 31 -14.89 -3.20 -5.46
CA LYS A 31 -14.58 -1.80 -5.80
C LYS A 31 -13.44 -1.25 -4.93
N VAL A 32 -13.53 -1.44 -3.62
CA VAL A 32 -12.52 -0.97 -2.67
C VAL A 32 -11.19 -1.68 -2.92
N TYR A 33 -11.23 -2.98 -3.12
CA TYR A 33 -10.03 -3.75 -3.47
C TYR A 33 -9.34 -3.21 -4.73
N ASP A 34 -10.12 -2.97 -5.78
CA ASP A 34 -9.58 -2.45 -7.05
C ASP A 34 -8.95 -1.07 -6.88
N ILE A 35 -9.55 -0.21 -6.05
CA ILE A 35 -9.00 1.13 -5.75
C ILE A 35 -7.66 0.99 -5.02
N VAL A 36 -7.58 0.15 -4.01
CA VAL A 36 -6.35 -0.07 -3.24
C VAL A 36 -5.26 -0.68 -4.14
N LEU A 37 -5.61 -1.65 -4.96
CA LEU A 37 -4.68 -2.25 -5.91
C LEU A 37 -4.15 -1.21 -6.91
N LYS A 38 -5.03 -0.39 -7.46
CA LYS A 38 -4.63 0.68 -8.37
C LYS A 38 -3.69 1.68 -7.70
N ALA A 39 -3.97 2.05 -6.45
CA ALA A 39 -3.11 2.94 -5.69
C ALA A 39 -1.71 2.34 -5.50
N GLN A 40 -1.64 1.09 -5.09
CA GLN A 40 -0.37 0.39 -4.90
C GLN A 40 0.44 0.29 -6.19
N LEU A 41 -0.19 -0.16 -7.27
CA LEU A 41 0.48 -0.32 -8.56
C LEU A 41 0.94 1.03 -9.12
N ASN A 42 0.16 2.08 -8.92
CA ASN A 42 0.55 3.43 -9.32
C ASN A 42 1.86 3.87 -8.65
N ALA A 43 1.98 3.62 -7.36
CA ALA A 43 3.20 3.96 -6.63
C ALA A 43 4.40 3.10 -7.08
N ILE A 44 4.21 1.81 -7.23
CA ILE A 44 5.28 0.90 -7.67
C ILE A 44 5.78 1.27 -9.07
N GLU A 45 4.87 1.55 -9.98
CA GLU A 45 5.20 1.91 -11.36
C GLU A 45 5.93 3.25 -11.46
N LYS A 46 5.52 4.22 -10.64
CA LYS A 46 6.02 5.61 -10.75
C LYS A 46 7.14 5.95 -9.77
N ALA A 47 7.41 5.13 -8.77
CA ALA A 47 8.49 5.39 -7.82
C ALA A 47 9.84 5.40 -8.53
N ARG A 48 10.65 6.41 -8.22
CA ARG A 48 11.98 6.60 -8.80
C ARG A 48 12.94 7.10 -7.75
N VAL A 49 14.19 6.74 -7.92
CA VAL A 49 15.29 7.32 -7.14
C VAL A 49 15.33 8.84 -7.36
N GLY A 50 15.60 9.58 -6.31
CA GLY A 50 15.57 11.03 -6.31
C GLY A 50 14.25 11.66 -5.90
N MET A 51 13.17 10.87 -5.82
CA MET A 51 11.88 11.32 -5.28
C MET A 51 11.94 11.38 -3.75
N LYS A 52 11.14 12.26 -3.16
CA LYS A 52 10.92 12.24 -1.72
C LYS A 52 9.96 11.10 -1.34
N ALA A 53 10.14 10.54 -0.16
CA ALA A 53 9.22 9.52 0.35
C ALA A 53 7.77 10.03 0.41
N SER A 54 7.58 11.33 0.72
CA SER A 54 6.27 11.97 0.69
C SER A 54 5.63 11.97 -0.71
N GLU A 55 6.43 12.04 -1.76
CA GLU A 55 5.92 11.96 -3.14
C GLU A 55 5.42 10.55 -3.47
N ILE A 56 6.09 9.51 -2.95
CA ILE A 56 5.62 8.14 -3.10
C ILE A 56 4.31 7.93 -2.33
N ASP A 57 4.21 8.44 -1.11
CA ASP A 57 2.95 8.43 -0.36
C ASP A 57 1.82 9.11 -1.15
N LYS A 58 2.12 10.23 -1.78
CA LYS A 58 1.16 10.95 -2.60
C LYS A 58 0.65 10.12 -3.78
N LEU A 59 1.50 9.31 -4.40
CA LEU A 59 1.11 8.44 -5.51
C LEU A 59 0.04 7.41 -5.12
N THR A 60 0.03 6.94 -3.88
CA THR A 60 -1.02 6.07 -3.37
C THR A 60 -2.22 6.87 -2.88
N ARG A 61 -1.97 7.88 -2.09
CA ARG A 61 -3.01 8.66 -1.39
C ARG A 61 -3.91 9.40 -2.36
N ASP A 62 -3.35 9.99 -3.42
CA ASP A 62 -4.14 10.71 -4.42
C ASP A 62 -5.14 9.80 -5.15
N VAL A 63 -4.77 8.57 -5.45
CA VAL A 63 -5.68 7.60 -6.08
C VAL A 63 -6.88 7.32 -5.16
N ILE A 64 -6.60 7.12 -3.86
CA ILE A 64 -7.63 6.81 -2.88
C ILE A 64 -8.53 8.03 -2.62
N GLU A 65 -7.95 9.23 -2.54
CA GLU A 65 -8.72 10.47 -2.38
C GLU A 65 -9.61 10.77 -3.57
N LYS A 66 -9.12 10.61 -4.79
CA LYS A 66 -9.91 10.81 -6.00
C LYS A 66 -11.08 9.83 -6.11
N ALA A 67 -10.94 8.66 -5.52
CA ALA A 67 -12.02 7.67 -5.45
C ALA A 67 -13.04 7.96 -4.33
N GLY A 68 -12.79 8.97 -3.49
CA GLY A 68 -13.69 9.38 -2.40
C GLY A 68 -13.44 8.68 -1.06
N PHE A 69 -12.33 7.96 -0.91
CA PHE A 69 -12.01 7.20 0.30
C PHE A 69 -10.81 7.73 1.09
N GLY A 70 -10.34 8.95 0.79
CA GLY A 70 -9.13 9.50 1.41
C GLY A 70 -9.12 9.51 2.92
N LYS A 71 -10.26 9.82 3.56
CA LYS A 71 -10.39 9.84 5.02
C LYS A 71 -10.28 8.45 5.67
N TYR A 72 -10.37 7.40 4.88
CA TYR A 72 -10.28 6.01 5.34
C TYR A 72 -8.89 5.39 5.13
N PHE A 73 -7.97 6.12 4.55
CA PHE A 73 -6.57 5.75 4.48
C PHE A 73 -5.81 6.41 5.63
N ILE A 74 -5.71 5.71 6.74
CA ILE A 74 -5.36 6.26 8.05
C ILE A 74 -3.93 5.96 8.53
N HIS A 75 -3.09 5.38 7.68
CA HIS A 75 -1.70 5.08 8.03
C HIS A 75 -0.74 5.49 6.92
N SER A 76 0.55 5.33 7.17
CA SER A 76 1.59 5.59 6.17
C SER A 76 1.49 4.62 5.00
N THR A 77 1.97 5.03 3.85
CA THR A 77 2.04 4.17 2.65
C THR A 77 3.01 3.01 2.84
N GLY A 78 4.06 3.20 3.65
CA GLY A 78 5.01 2.14 3.89
C GLY A 78 6.11 2.51 4.87
N HIS A 79 7.02 1.58 5.05
CA HIS A 79 8.16 1.70 5.97
C HIS A 79 9.33 0.86 5.48
N GLY A 80 10.54 1.17 5.98
CA GLY A 80 11.71 0.35 5.76
C GLY A 80 11.58 -1.03 6.40
N VAL A 81 12.33 -1.96 5.88
CA VAL A 81 12.35 -3.36 6.32
C VAL A 81 13.79 -3.76 6.63
N GLY A 82 14.01 -4.34 7.79
CA GLY A 82 15.31 -4.79 8.24
C GLY A 82 15.18 -5.61 9.52
N LEU A 83 16.03 -5.33 10.51
CA LEU A 83 15.99 -6.02 11.80
C LEU A 83 14.75 -5.68 12.60
N ASP A 84 14.26 -4.45 12.47
CA ASP A 84 13.02 -3.99 13.09
C ASP A 84 11.85 -4.15 12.11
N ILE A 85 10.64 -4.30 12.66
CA ILE A 85 9.41 -4.40 11.87
C ILE A 85 9.17 -3.10 11.10
N HIS A 86 9.45 -1.96 11.73
CA HIS A 86 9.33 -0.65 11.13
C HIS A 86 10.65 0.09 11.28
N GLU A 87 11.31 0.36 10.20
CA GLU A 87 12.54 1.14 10.22
C GLU A 87 12.61 2.09 9.03
N PHE A 88 13.67 2.87 8.98
CA PHE A 88 13.92 3.84 7.93
C PHE A 88 14.01 3.17 6.54
N PRO A 89 13.44 3.77 5.48
CA PRO A 89 12.73 5.05 5.48
C PRO A 89 11.23 4.92 5.80
N ASN A 90 10.61 5.96 6.34
CA ASN A 90 9.16 6.04 6.46
C ASN A 90 8.57 6.65 5.18
N ILE A 91 7.57 5.99 4.62
CA ILE A 91 6.88 6.46 3.41
C ILE A 91 5.55 7.07 3.84
N ASN A 92 5.56 8.35 4.16
CA ASN A 92 4.38 9.09 4.61
C ASN A 92 4.38 10.52 4.06
N SER A 93 3.28 11.22 4.27
CA SER A 93 3.07 12.57 3.72
C SER A 93 4.04 13.64 4.23
N LYS A 94 4.74 13.38 5.33
CA LYS A 94 5.64 14.34 5.97
C LYS A 94 7.12 14.01 5.79
N SER A 95 7.45 12.89 5.17
CA SER A 95 8.82 12.45 5.05
C SER A 95 9.56 13.18 3.94
N ASP A 96 10.65 13.84 4.29
CA ASP A 96 11.55 14.51 3.34
C ASP A 96 12.71 13.63 2.87
N VAL A 97 12.70 12.35 3.23
CA VAL A 97 13.74 11.40 2.84
C VAL A 97 13.77 11.26 1.32
N ILE A 98 14.96 11.41 0.76
CA ILE A 98 15.19 11.18 -0.67
C ILE A 98 15.42 9.69 -0.90
N ILE A 99 14.68 9.12 -1.80
CA ILE A 99 14.78 7.69 -2.13
C ILE A 99 16.04 7.44 -2.95
N GLU A 100 16.80 6.43 -2.54
CA GLU A 100 18.06 6.04 -3.15
C GLU A 100 18.02 4.58 -3.59
N ASP A 101 18.93 4.21 -4.49
CA ASP A 101 19.09 2.81 -4.89
C ASP A 101 19.43 1.94 -3.67
N ASN A 102 19.01 0.69 -3.73
CA ASN A 102 19.15 -0.33 -2.68
C ASN A 102 18.30 -0.11 -1.44
N MET A 103 17.50 0.94 -1.36
CA MET A 103 16.51 1.07 -0.29
C MET A 103 15.45 0.00 -0.44
N VAL A 104 15.11 -0.63 0.68
CA VAL A 104 14.05 -1.64 0.77
C VAL A 104 12.96 -1.10 1.69
N PHE A 105 11.74 -1.05 1.19
CA PHE A 105 10.60 -0.58 1.96
C PHE A 105 9.29 -1.21 1.46
N THR A 106 8.24 -1.09 2.26
CA THR A 106 6.93 -1.58 1.88
C THR A 106 6.13 -0.50 1.16
N ILE A 107 5.20 -0.93 0.31
CA ILE A 107 4.13 -0.09 -0.23
C ILE A 107 2.82 -0.80 0.08
N GLU A 108 2.05 -0.22 1.01
CA GLU A 108 0.91 -0.89 1.62
C GLU A 108 -0.31 0.02 1.83
N PRO A 109 -0.83 0.65 0.76
CA PRO A 109 -2.03 1.46 0.90
C PRO A 109 -3.22 0.62 1.38
N GLY A 110 -4.14 1.26 2.08
CA GLY A 110 -5.33 0.58 2.57
C GLY A 110 -6.51 1.52 2.74
N ILE A 111 -7.70 0.94 2.70
CA ILE A 111 -8.97 1.62 2.97
C ILE A 111 -9.68 0.83 4.05
N TYR A 112 -10.06 1.49 5.13
CA TYR A 112 -10.70 0.88 6.30
C TYR A 112 -12.04 1.55 6.57
N LEU A 113 -13.12 0.85 6.24
CA LEU A 113 -14.48 1.34 6.42
C LEU A 113 -15.00 0.88 7.79
N PRO A 114 -15.25 1.82 8.74
CA PRO A 114 -15.67 1.46 10.09
C PRO A 114 -16.92 0.57 10.09
N ASN A 115 -16.90 -0.49 10.91
CA ASN A 115 -17.98 -1.46 11.06
C ASN A 115 -18.38 -2.22 9.79
N GLU A 116 -17.58 -2.12 8.73
CA GLU A 116 -17.81 -2.83 7.49
C GLU A 116 -16.67 -3.78 7.19
N PHE A 117 -15.58 -3.28 6.65
CA PHE A 117 -14.39 -4.07 6.30
C PHE A 117 -13.20 -3.14 6.02
N GLY A 118 -12.02 -3.74 5.86
CA GLY A 118 -10.84 -3.04 5.41
C GLY A 118 -10.06 -3.87 4.40
N VAL A 119 -9.36 -3.19 3.51
CA VAL A 119 -8.48 -3.82 2.51
C VAL A 119 -7.14 -3.13 2.54
N ARG A 120 -6.08 -3.91 2.65
CA ARG A 120 -4.69 -3.46 2.49
C ARG A 120 -3.97 -4.41 1.54
N ILE A 121 -3.27 -3.84 0.57
CA ILE A 121 -2.43 -4.62 -0.35
C ILE A 121 -1.00 -4.19 -0.11
N GLU A 122 -0.14 -5.13 0.21
CA GLU A 122 1.23 -4.88 0.61
C GLU A 122 2.22 -5.68 -0.22
N ASP A 123 3.25 -5.00 -0.70
CA ASP A 123 4.45 -5.62 -1.24
C ASP A 123 5.67 -4.96 -0.64
N THR A 124 6.72 -5.73 -0.45
CA THR A 124 8.04 -5.21 -0.16
C THR A 124 8.75 -4.99 -1.49
N ILE A 125 9.33 -3.81 -1.66
CA ILE A 125 10.06 -3.46 -2.87
C ILE A 125 11.51 -3.10 -2.55
N VAL A 126 12.36 -3.23 -3.55
CA VAL A 126 13.72 -2.71 -3.52
C VAL A 126 13.91 -1.74 -4.68
N MET A 127 14.61 -0.64 -4.43
CA MET A 127 14.97 0.30 -5.49
C MET A 127 16.21 -0.21 -6.21
N GLN A 128 16.08 -0.54 -7.49
CA GLN A 128 17.17 -1.02 -8.34
C GLN A 128 17.15 -0.28 -9.67
N ASN A 129 18.33 0.19 -10.08
CA ASN A 129 18.47 0.92 -11.34
C ASN A 129 17.49 2.10 -11.47
N GLY A 130 17.24 2.77 -10.38
CA GLY A 130 16.37 3.93 -10.30
C GLY A 130 14.87 3.62 -10.20
N LYS A 131 14.47 2.35 -10.22
CA LYS A 131 13.07 1.91 -10.24
C LYS A 131 12.73 0.98 -9.08
N ALA A 132 11.44 0.89 -8.75
CA ALA A 132 10.94 -0.05 -7.75
C ALA A 132 10.77 -1.45 -8.37
N VAL A 133 11.30 -2.45 -7.68
CA VAL A 133 11.19 -3.86 -8.06
C VAL A 133 10.55 -4.61 -6.89
N ILE A 134 9.51 -5.40 -7.17
CA ILE A 134 8.85 -6.22 -6.16
C ILE A 134 9.76 -7.41 -5.81
N LEU A 135 9.95 -7.61 -4.52
CA LEU A 135 10.72 -8.76 -4.01
C LEU A 135 9.90 -10.03 -3.98
#